data_78ecbeedc0d9aef331b0eb2b513a87de
#
_entry.id   78ecbeedc0d9aef331b0eb2b513a87de
#
_cell.length_a   1.000
_cell.length_b   1.000
_cell.length_c   1.000
_cell.angle_alpha   90.00
_cell.angle_beta   90.00
_cell.angle_gamma   90.00
#
_symmetry.space_group_name_H-M   'P 1'
#
loop_
_entity.id
_entity.type
_entity.pdbx_description
1 polymer ?
#
loop_
_entity_poly.entity_id
_entity_poly.type
_entity_poly.pdbx_seq_one_letter_code
_entity_poly.pdbx_strand_id
1 'polypeptide(L)'
;MNKPHSPACERNRDPILAVLREYFANARRVLEIGSGTGQHAAYFASHLPQLIWQASDREENLPGIRAWLNEAALPNTPPPLTLDVAGAWPDGSFDAVFSANTLHIMAWPEVEQLLNRLPQVTDIGATLVIYGPFSSHGRHSSESNAAFDQSLRARVSHMGIRDAEAVDALAERAGFALIDDIAMPANNRCRVWRRVNGWVPLWKAAQIA
;
A
#
# COMPACT_ATOMS: atom_id res chain seq x y z
N MET A 1 -9.18 17.82 19.19
CA MET A 1 -9.81 17.33 17.94
C MET A 1 -10.17 15.88 18.14
N ASN A 2 -11.32 15.47 17.65
CA ASN A 2 -11.71 14.07 17.75
C ASN A 2 -10.83 13.25 16.81
N LYS A 3 -10.09 12.27 17.33
CA LYS A 3 -9.18 11.39 16.59
C LYS A 3 -10.00 10.51 15.64
N PRO A 4 -9.74 10.48 14.32
CA PRO A 4 -10.52 9.68 13.39
C PRO A 4 -10.34 8.19 13.70
N HIS A 5 -11.40 7.42 13.47
CA HIS A 5 -11.42 6.00 13.79
C HIS A 5 -12.03 5.18 12.64
N SER A 6 -11.38 4.09 12.29
CA SER A 6 -11.83 3.12 11.29
C SER A 6 -11.97 1.73 11.91
N PRO A 7 -13.20 1.19 12.04
CA PRO A 7 -13.38 -0.19 12.51
C PRO A 7 -12.73 -1.23 11.60
N ALA A 8 -12.51 -0.92 10.32
CA ALA A 8 -11.82 -1.80 9.40
C ALA A 8 -10.35 -2.00 9.80
N CYS A 9 -9.67 -0.92 10.25
CA CYS A 9 -8.30 -1.01 10.72
C CYS A 9 -8.16 -1.94 11.94
N GLU A 10 -9.12 -1.92 12.85
CA GLU A 10 -9.09 -2.81 14.02
C GLU A 10 -9.25 -4.29 13.64
N ARG A 11 -10.12 -4.57 12.67
CA ARG A 11 -10.38 -5.96 12.25
C ARG A 11 -9.24 -6.57 11.45
N ASN A 12 -8.51 -5.77 10.68
CA ASN A 12 -7.51 -6.29 9.74
C ASN A 12 -6.06 -6.15 10.24
N ARG A 13 -5.80 -5.34 11.28
CA ARG A 13 -4.43 -5.04 11.73
C ARG A 13 -3.63 -6.28 12.15
N ASP A 14 -4.23 -7.22 12.89
CA ASP A 14 -3.51 -8.40 13.37
C ASP A 14 -3.13 -9.37 12.24
N PRO A 15 -4.04 -9.73 11.32
CA PRO A 15 -3.67 -10.51 10.14
C PRO A 15 -2.62 -9.82 9.26
N ILE A 16 -2.72 -8.50 9.06
CA ILE A 16 -1.72 -7.74 8.29
C ILE A 16 -0.38 -7.75 9.01
N LEU A 17 -0.36 -7.53 10.33
CA LEU A 17 0.88 -7.56 11.12
C LEU A 17 1.65 -8.88 10.96
N ALA A 18 0.94 -10.01 10.90
CA ALA A 18 1.57 -11.32 10.67
C ALA A 18 2.34 -11.34 9.35
N VAL A 19 1.76 -10.82 8.27
CA VAL A 19 2.40 -10.69 6.96
C VAL A 19 3.60 -9.73 7.03
N LEU A 20 3.43 -8.57 7.66
CA LEU A 20 4.50 -7.57 7.77
C LEU A 20 5.70 -8.09 8.57
N ARG A 21 5.48 -8.89 9.62
CA ARG A 21 6.56 -9.52 10.39
C ARG A 21 7.43 -10.44 9.53
N GLU A 22 6.83 -11.14 8.59
CA GLU A 22 7.54 -12.02 7.68
C GLU A 22 8.29 -11.24 6.60
N TYR A 23 7.56 -10.40 5.86
CA TYR A 23 8.10 -9.76 4.65
C TYR A 23 8.94 -8.51 4.93
N PHE A 24 8.79 -7.87 6.10
CA PHE A 24 9.57 -6.71 6.52
C PHE A 24 10.63 -7.07 7.58
N ALA A 25 10.90 -8.36 7.82
CA ALA A 25 11.86 -8.80 8.84
C ALA A 25 13.26 -8.17 8.69
N ASN A 26 13.70 -7.92 7.46
CA ASN A 26 15.00 -7.33 7.15
C ASN A 26 14.92 -5.86 6.74
N ALA A 27 13.74 -5.27 6.76
CA ALA A 27 13.55 -3.85 6.45
C ALA A 27 13.98 -2.98 7.63
N ARG A 28 14.28 -1.71 7.33
CA ARG A 28 14.61 -0.66 8.31
C ARG A 28 13.69 0.54 8.19
N ARG A 29 13.31 0.92 6.97
CA ARG A 29 12.50 2.09 6.67
C ARG A 29 11.31 1.71 5.81
N VAL A 30 10.13 1.92 6.35
CA VAL A 30 8.85 1.66 5.68
C VAL A 30 8.22 2.98 5.28
N LEU A 31 7.76 3.10 4.03
CA LEU A 31 6.84 4.13 3.59
C LEU A 31 5.42 3.55 3.55
N GLU A 32 4.53 4.07 4.37
CA GLU A 32 3.10 3.77 4.27
C GLU A 32 2.43 4.83 3.38
N ILE A 33 1.79 4.39 2.31
CA ILE A 33 1.07 5.24 1.36
C ILE A 33 -0.43 5.12 1.61
N GLY A 34 -1.08 6.25 1.89
CA GLY A 34 -2.50 6.28 2.22
C GLY A 34 -2.77 5.80 3.65
N SER A 35 -2.12 6.43 4.65
CA SER A 35 -2.25 6.07 6.07
C SER A 35 -3.65 6.34 6.66
N GLY A 36 -4.50 7.08 5.96
CA GLY A 36 -5.90 7.32 6.31
C GLY A 36 -6.07 7.94 7.69
N THR A 37 -6.58 7.15 8.64
CA THR A 37 -6.75 7.60 10.03
C THR A 37 -5.44 7.70 10.81
N GLY A 38 -4.39 6.95 10.41
CA GLY A 38 -3.14 6.78 11.15
C GLY A 38 -3.14 5.60 12.13
N GLN A 39 -4.26 4.85 12.25
CA GLN A 39 -4.37 3.71 13.17
C GLN A 39 -3.38 2.60 12.84
N HIS A 40 -3.22 2.27 11.56
CA HIS A 40 -2.26 1.26 11.11
C HIS A 40 -0.82 1.69 11.42
N ALA A 41 -0.44 2.92 11.09
CA ALA A 41 0.90 3.44 11.36
C ALA A 41 1.27 3.33 12.84
N ALA A 42 0.40 3.80 13.74
CA ALA A 42 0.64 3.70 15.17
C ALA A 42 0.71 2.25 15.65
N TYR A 43 -0.18 1.38 15.16
CA TYR A 43 -0.24 -0.02 15.55
C TYR A 43 0.98 -0.81 15.06
N PHE A 44 1.31 -0.71 13.78
CA PHE A 44 2.44 -1.47 13.22
C PHE A 44 3.78 -0.98 13.75
N ALA A 45 3.97 0.33 13.89
CA ALA A 45 5.20 0.87 14.48
C ALA A 45 5.42 0.39 15.91
N SER A 46 4.36 0.26 16.72
CA SER A 46 4.47 -0.26 18.09
C SER A 46 4.86 -1.75 18.15
N HIS A 47 4.48 -2.54 17.14
CA HIS A 47 4.74 -3.98 17.07
C HIS A 47 5.97 -4.35 16.24
N LEU A 48 6.56 -3.39 15.54
CA LEU A 48 7.75 -3.52 14.69
C LEU A 48 8.76 -2.41 15.05
N PRO A 49 9.26 -2.38 16.30
CA PRO A 49 10.07 -1.28 16.80
C PRO A 49 11.43 -1.13 16.09
N GLN A 50 11.87 -2.15 15.34
CA GLN A 50 13.08 -2.12 14.52
C GLN A 50 12.92 -1.31 13.24
N LEU A 51 11.67 -1.00 12.83
CA LEU A 51 11.37 -0.24 11.63
C LEU A 51 11.15 1.24 11.93
N ILE A 52 11.66 2.11 11.11
CA ILE A 52 11.20 3.49 11.03
C ILE A 52 9.96 3.49 10.13
N TRP A 53 8.80 3.79 10.72
CA TRP A 53 7.52 3.77 10.02
C TRP A 53 7.13 5.18 9.58
N GLN A 54 7.32 5.47 8.30
CA GLN A 54 6.96 6.77 7.72
C GLN A 54 5.54 6.73 7.18
N ALA A 55 4.60 7.27 7.93
CA ALA A 55 3.24 7.47 7.46
C ALA A 55 3.18 8.59 6.41
N SER A 56 2.29 8.44 5.44
CA SER A 56 2.04 9.48 4.43
C SER A 56 0.60 9.43 3.91
N ASP A 57 0.06 10.61 3.59
CA ASP A 57 -1.26 10.75 2.97
C ASP A 57 -1.39 12.16 2.36
N ARG A 58 -2.52 12.43 1.72
CA ARG A 58 -2.90 13.77 1.31
C ARG A 58 -3.00 14.71 2.51
N GLU A 59 -2.79 16.00 2.28
CA GLU A 59 -2.72 17.03 3.32
C GLU A 59 -3.93 17.02 4.28
N GLU A 60 -5.13 16.80 3.76
CA GLU A 60 -6.36 16.77 4.54
C GLU A 60 -6.42 15.67 5.60
N ASN A 61 -5.68 14.56 5.43
CA ASN A 61 -5.64 13.43 6.35
C ASN A 61 -4.56 13.57 7.43
N LEU A 62 -3.55 14.41 7.23
CA LEU A 62 -2.41 14.54 8.14
C LEU A 62 -2.79 14.91 9.59
N PRO A 63 -3.79 15.78 9.86
CA PRO A 63 -4.18 16.07 11.24
C PRO A 63 -4.63 14.84 12.01
N GLY A 64 -5.39 13.93 11.37
CA GLY A 64 -5.82 12.66 11.97
C GLY A 64 -4.66 11.72 12.24
N ILE A 65 -3.76 11.58 11.29
CA ILE A 65 -2.54 10.75 11.41
C ILE A 65 -1.68 11.29 12.57
N ARG A 66 -1.42 12.59 12.61
CA ARG A 66 -0.67 13.23 13.71
C ARG A 66 -1.29 12.95 15.06
N ALA A 67 -2.61 12.98 15.18
CA ALA A 67 -3.30 12.69 16.44
C ALA A 67 -3.02 11.27 16.96
N TRP A 68 -3.03 10.27 16.05
CA TRP A 68 -2.70 8.88 16.39
C TRP A 68 -1.22 8.70 16.76
N LEU A 69 -0.30 9.27 15.97
CA LEU A 69 1.14 9.14 16.20
C LEU A 69 1.59 9.87 17.48
N ASN A 70 1.04 11.05 17.74
CA ASN A 70 1.35 11.82 18.98
C ASN A 70 0.85 11.09 20.22
N GLU A 71 -0.33 10.47 20.17
CA GLU A 71 -0.85 9.69 21.30
C GLU A 71 -0.01 8.43 21.53
N ALA A 72 0.40 7.76 20.46
CA ALA A 72 1.27 6.58 20.54
C ALA A 72 2.67 6.92 21.06
N ALA A 73 3.16 8.14 20.83
CA ALA A 73 4.45 8.67 21.27
C ALA A 73 5.63 7.72 21.02
N LEU A 74 5.68 7.10 19.86
CA LEU A 74 6.68 6.11 19.51
C LEU A 74 7.93 6.78 18.90
N PRO A 75 9.15 6.32 19.25
CA PRO A 75 10.39 6.93 18.76
C PRO A 75 10.67 6.64 17.27
N ASN A 76 10.00 5.65 16.72
CA ASN A 76 10.18 5.17 15.33
C ASN A 76 9.10 5.66 14.35
N THR A 77 8.29 6.63 14.75
CA THR A 77 7.28 7.28 13.90
C THR A 77 7.64 8.75 13.69
N PRO A 78 8.39 9.10 12.62
CA PRO A 78 8.61 10.50 12.28
C PRO A 78 7.31 11.20 11.90
N PRO A 79 7.28 12.55 11.86
CA PRO A 79 6.11 13.29 11.40
C PRO A 79 5.61 12.78 10.04
N PRO A 80 4.28 12.65 9.85
CA PRO A 80 3.74 12.14 8.60
C PRO A 80 4.02 13.10 7.44
N LEU A 81 4.28 12.54 6.26
CA LEU A 81 4.55 13.29 5.04
C LEU A 81 3.25 13.57 4.27
N THR A 82 3.18 14.74 3.66
CA THR A 82 2.20 14.99 2.60
C THR A 82 2.63 14.21 1.36
N LEU A 83 1.79 13.31 0.89
CA LEU A 83 2.00 12.54 -0.32
C LEU A 83 0.70 12.41 -1.11
N ASP A 84 0.60 13.17 -2.19
CA ASP A 84 -0.30 12.89 -3.30
C ASP A 84 0.51 12.16 -4.37
N VAL A 85 0.03 11.00 -4.82
CA VAL A 85 0.76 10.17 -5.80
C VAL A 85 0.98 10.90 -7.15
N ALA A 86 0.12 11.86 -7.46
CA ALA A 86 0.24 12.72 -8.64
C ALA A 86 1.20 13.92 -8.42
N GLY A 87 1.54 14.21 -7.17
CA GLY A 87 2.36 15.36 -6.78
C GLY A 87 3.86 15.04 -6.66
N ALA A 88 4.52 15.82 -5.80
CA ALA A 88 5.92 15.57 -5.44
C ALA A 88 6.03 14.36 -4.51
N TRP A 89 7.06 13.55 -4.72
CA TRP A 89 7.39 12.42 -3.87
C TRP A 89 8.51 12.78 -2.90
N PRO A 90 8.58 12.14 -1.72
CA PRO A 90 9.61 12.46 -0.74
C PRO A 90 11.00 12.07 -1.25
N ASP A 91 12.00 12.81 -0.79
CA ASP A 91 13.39 12.40 -0.95
C ASP A 91 13.74 11.25 -0.03
N GLY A 92 14.73 10.45 -0.44
CA GLY A 92 15.24 9.34 0.34
C GLY A 92 14.87 7.99 -0.23
N SER A 93 15.29 6.94 0.48
CA SER A 93 15.08 5.56 0.06
C SER A 93 14.42 4.76 1.17
N PHE A 94 13.47 3.91 0.76
CA PHE A 94 12.76 2.98 1.62
C PHE A 94 13.03 1.56 1.15
N ASP A 95 13.26 0.67 2.10
CA ASP A 95 13.46 -0.76 1.84
C ASP A 95 12.15 -1.56 1.98
N ALA A 96 11.07 -0.90 2.38
CA ALA A 96 9.72 -1.45 2.36
C ALA A 96 8.66 -0.38 2.07
N VAL A 97 7.59 -0.77 1.40
CA VAL A 97 6.40 0.06 1.15
C VAL A 97 5.16 -0.72 1.54
N PHE A 98 4.25 -0.06 2.23
CA PHE A 98 2.97 -0.61 2.64
C PHE A 98 1.82 0.29 2.19
N SER A 99 0.72 -0.31 1.76
CA SER A 99 -0.54 0.40 1.51
C SER A 99 -1.73 -0.51 1.79
N ALA A 100 -2.73 -0.01 2.50
CA ALA A 100 -3.93 -0.77 2.86
C ALA A 100 -5.20 -0.05 2.47
N ASN A 101 -6.09 -0.74 1.77
CA ASN A 101 -7.42 -0.25 1.37
C ASN A 101 -7.38 1.07 0.57
N THR A 102 -6.33 1.31 -0.18
CA THR A 102 -6.09 2.58 -0.89
C THR A 102 -6.39 2.45 -2.39
N LEU A 103 -5.99 1.35 -3.04
CA LEU A 103 -6.08 1.22 -4.49
C LEU A 103 -7.51 1.32 -5.02
N HIS A 104 -8.48 0.82 -4.27
CA HIS A 104 -9.88 0.81 -4.71
C HIS A 104 -10.58 2.17 -4.56
N ILE A 105 -9.98 3.13 -3.84
CA ILE A 105 -10.48 4.51 -3.74
C ILE A 105 -9.75 5.48 -4.69
N MET A 106 -8.55 5.17 -5.13
CA MET A 106 -7.82 5.95 -6.14
C MET A 106 -8.47 5.83 -7.51
N ALA A 107 -8.33 6.86 -8.36
CA ALA A 107 -8.57 6.70 -9.79
C ALA A 107 -7.49 5.79 -10.42
N TRP A 108 -7.83 5.10 -11.52
CA TRP A 108 -6.85 4.20 -12.15
C TRP A 108 -5.53 4.88 -12.55
N PRO A 109 -5.53 6.10 -13.13
CA PRO A 109 -4.28 6.83 -13.40
C PRO A 109 -3.44 7.12 -12.13
N GLU A 110 -4.07 7.27 -10.96
CA GLU A 110 -3.36 7.43 -9.69
C GLU A 110 -2.69 6.13 -9.25
N VAL A 111 -3.33 4.97 -9.46
CA VAL A 111 -2.73 3.66 -9.23
C VAL A 111 -1.51 3.45 -10.15
N GLU A 112 -1.63 3.83 -11.42
CA GLU A 112 -0.51 3.80 -12.38
C GLU A 112 0.66 4.69 -11.91
N GLN A 113 0.36 5.92 -11.48
CA GLN A 113 1.38 6.85 -10.98
C GLN A 113 2.03 6.32 -9.70
N LEU A 114 1.25 5.78 -8.76
CA LEU A 114 1.77 5.18 -7.54
C LEU A 114 2.85 4.16 -7.89
N LEU A 115 2.51 3.14 -8.68
CA LEU A 115 3.45 2.06 -8.99
C LEU A 115 4.65 2.54 -9.82
N ASN A 116 4.44 3.41 -10.79
CA ASN A 116 5.51 3.96 -11.63
C ASN A 116 6.52 4.83 -10.85
N ARG A 117 6.10 5.43 -9.74
CA ARG A 117 6.94 6.30 -8.91
C ARG A 117 7.71 5.56 -7.81
N LEU A 118 7.26 4.36 -7.40
CA LEU A 118 7.94 3.56 -6.36
C LEU A 118 9.45 3.38 -6.59
N PRO A 119 9.95 3.16 -7.83
CA PRO A 119 11.38 3.04 -8.07
C PRO A 119 12.20 4.28 -7.69
N GLN A 120 11.60 5.45 -7.58
CA GLN A 120 12.30 6.69 -7.21
C GLN A 120 12.62 6.76 -5.72
N VAL A 121 11.84 6.05 -4.90
CA VAL A 121 11.91 6.11 -3.42
C VAL A 121 12.23 4.76 -2.77
N THR A 122 12.54 3.74 -3.56
CA THR A 122 12.86 2.40 -3.02
C THR A 122 14.23 1.92 -3.52
N ASP A 123 14.88 1.04 -2.77
CA ASP A 123 16.10 0.36 -3.18
C ASP A 123 15.80 -0.97 -3.88
N ILE A 124 16.78 -1.49 -4.64
CA ILE A 124 16.71 -2.87 -5.15
C ILE A 124 16.62 -3.82 -3.96
N GLY A 125 15.72 -4.79 -4.04
CA GLY A 125 15.39 -5.69 -2.94
C GLY A 125 14.28 -5.18 -2.03
N ALA A 126 13.79 -3.94 -2.20
CA ALA A 126 12.68 -3.40 -1.43
C ALA A 126 11.41 -4.25 -1.60
N THR A 127 10.67 -4.41 -0.51
CA THR A 127 9.41 -5.16 -0.49
C THR A 127 8.22 -4.22 -0.54
N LEU A 128 7.30 -4.47 -1.47
CA LEU A 128 6.00 -3.80 -1.54
C LEU A 128 4.91 -4.75 -1.03
N VAL A 129 4.10 -4.30 -0.08
CA VAL A 129 2.92 -5.02 0.41
C VAL A 129 1.68 -4.16 0.22
N ILE A 130 0.71 -4.66 -0.51
CA ILE A 130 -0.59 -4.00 -0.70
C ILE A 130 -1.69 -4.91 -0.17
N TYR A 131 -2.47 -4.39 0.79
CA TYR A 131 -3.63 -5.05 1.35
C TYR A 131 -4.92 -4.44 0.81
N GLY A 132 -5.87 -5.30 0.47
CA GLY A 132 -7.23 -4.89 0.07
C GLY A 132 -7.97 -5.98 -0.69
N PRO A 133 -9.18 -5.69 -1.15
CA PRO A 133 -9.91 -6.56 -2.05
C PRO A 133 -9.34 -6.45 -3.48
N PHE A 134 -9.29 -7.59 -4.17
CA PHE A 134 -8.92 -7.68 -5.57
C PHE A 134 -9.94 -8.54 -6.33
N SER A 135 -10.19 -8.21 -7.58
CA SER A 135 -10.79 -9.12 -8.56
C SER A 135 -9.68 -9.89 -9.29
N SER A 136 -10.05 -10.97 -9.94
CA SER A 136 -9.12 -11.75 -10.77
C SER A 136 -9.78 -12.08 -12.10
N HIS A 137 -9.08 -11.79 -13.21
CA HIS A 137 -9.59 -11.95 -14.57
C HIS A 137 -10.99 -11.32 -14.78
N GLY A 138 -11.18 -10.11 -14.21
CA GLY A 138 -12.43 -9.37 -14.29
C GLY A 138 -13.58 -9.94 -13.44
N ARG A 139 -13.31 -10.89 -12.54
CA ARG A 139 -14.33 -11.52 -11.67
C ARG A 139 -14.06 -11.21 -10.21
N HIS A 140 -15.10 -10.84 -9.49
CA HIS A 140 -15.02 -10.68 -8.03
C HIS A 140 -14.83 -12.04 -7.35
N SER A 141 -14.03 -12.07 -6.29
CA SER A 141 -13.74 -13.28 -5.50
C SER A 141 -14.94 -13.74 -4.66
N SER A 142 -15.93 -12.88 -4.46
CA SER A 142 -17.13 -13.16 -3.65
C SER A 142 -18.28 -12.21 -3.99
N GLU A 143 -19.50 -12.59 -3.62
CA GLU A 143 -20.68 -11.73 -3.73
C GLU A 143 -20.52 -10.45 -2.89
N SER A 144 -19.90 -10.54 -1.71
CA SER A 144 -19.63 -9.38 -0.85
C SER A 144 -18.67 -8.38 -1.53
N ASN A 145 -17.65 -8.85 -2.24
CA ASN A 145 -16.76 -7.99 -3.00
C ASN A 145 -17.47 -7.37 -4.21
N ALA A 146 -18.34 -8.10 -4.89
CA ALA A 146 -19.17 -7.55 -5.96
C ALA A 146 -20.08 -6.42 -5.45
N ALA A 147 -20.77 -6.63 -4.32
CA ALA A 147 -21.59 -5.61 -3.70
C ALA A 147 -20.78 -4.40 -3.22
N PHE A 148 -19.60 -4.64 -2.68
CA PHE A 148 -18.68 -3.57 -2.28
C PHE A 148 -18.19 -2.74 -3.48
N ASP A 149 -17.78 -3.38 -4.57
CA ASP A 149 -17.40 -2.69 -5.81
C ASP A 149 -18.54 -1.80 -6.34
N GLN A 150 -19.76 -2.34 -6.37
CA GLN A 150 -20.93 -1.58 -6.77
C GLN A 150 -21.15 -0.36 -5.86
N SER A 151 -20.99 -0.52 -4.54
CA SER A 151 -21.15 0.59 -3.58
C SER A 151 -20.08 1.66 -3.75
N LEU A 152 -18.85 1.28 -4.06
CA LEU A 152 -17.74 2.19 -4.35
C LEU A 152 -18.06 3.03 -5.60
N ARG A 153 -18.43 2.39 -6.72
CA ARG A 153 -18.75 3.05 -7.99
C ARG A 153 -19.99 3.95 -7.90
N ALA A 154 -20.98 3.57 -7.08
CA ALA A 154 -22.15 4.41 -6.82
C ALA A 154 -21.81 5.67 -6.03
N ARG A 155 -20.78 5.61 -5.18
CA ARG A 155 -20.30 6.74 -4.38
C ARG A 155 -19.45 7.71 -5.20
N VAL A 156 -18.48 7.19 -5.94
CA VAL A 156 -17.60 7.93 -6.84
C VAL A 156 -17.25 7.04 -8.02
N SER A 157 -17.52 7.48 -9.24
CA SER A 157 -17.44 6.66 -10.46
C SER A 157 -16.06 6.07 -10.76
N HIS A 158 -14.98 6.72 -10.33
CA HIS A 158 -13.61 6.22 -10.53
C HIS A 158 -13.17 5.17 -9.50
N MET A 159 -13.87 5.05 -8.38
CA MET A 159 -13.57 4.04 -7.37
C MET A 159 -14.01 2.65 -7.85
N GLY A 160 -13.39 1.61 -7.31
CA GLY A 160 -13.75 0.23 -7.57
C GLY A 160 -12.61 -0.74 -7.24
N ILE A 161 -12.97 -2.00 -7.02
CA ILE A 161 -12.00 -3.07 -6.77
C ILE A 161 -11.13 -3.24 -8.02
N ARG A 162 -9.82 -3.35 -7.80
CA ARG A 162 -8.84 -3.47 -8.88
C ARG A 162 -8.60 -4.94 -9.23
N ASP A 163 -8.38 -5.17 -10.51
CA ASP A 163 -8.00 -6.49 -11.01
C ASP A 163 -6.54 -6.78 -10.64
N ALA A 164 -6.30 -7.94 -10.06
CA ALA A 164 -5.00 -8.34 -9.56
C ALA A 164 -3.94 -8.37 -10.66
N GLU A 165 -4.30 -8.95 -11.83
CA GLU A 165 -3.41 -9.08 -12.97
C GLU A 165 -3.05 -7.72 -13.57
N ALA A 166 -3.99 -6.77 -13.56
CA ALA A 166 -3.71 -5.41 -14.00
C ALA A 166 -2.74 -4.68 -13.08
N VAL A 167 -2.88 -4.87 -11.76
CA VAL A 167 -1.95 -4.31 -10.77
C VAL A 167 -0.58 -4.99 -10.86
N ASP A 168 -0.52 -6.31 -11.05
CA ASP A 168 0.73 -7.04 -11.25
C ASP A 168 1.48 -6.54 -12.48
N ALA A 169 0.79 -6.34 -13.59
CA ALA A 169 1.40 -5.82 -14.81
C ALA A 169 1.98 -4.39 -14.63
N LEU A 170 1.34 -3.55 -13.78
CA LEU A 170 1.89 -2.25 -13.41
C LEU A 170 3.14 -2.38 -12.53
N ALA A 171 3.08 -3.23 -11.50
CA ALA A 171 4.19 -3.49 -10.59
C ALA A 171 5.40 -4.05 -11.35
N GLU A 172 5.16 -5.01 -12.25
CA GLU A 172 6.18 -5.60 -13.11
C GLU A 172 6.86 -4.56 -14.00
N ARG A 173 6.09 -3.69 -14.65
CA ARG A 173 6.65 -2.57 -15.45
C ARG A 173 7.50 -1.62 -14.61
N ALA A 174 7.18 -1.46 -13.32
CA ALA A 174 7.94 -0.67 -12.38
C ALA A 174 9.16 -1.41 -11.77
N GLY A 175 9.43 -2.66 -12.20
CA GLY A 175 10.56 -3.46 -11.72
C GLY A 175 10.28 -4.20 -10.41
N PHE A 176 9.02 -4.49 -10.10
CA PHE A 176 8.62 -5.28 -8.94
C PHE A 176 8.05 -6.63 -9.37
N ALA A 177 8.70 -7.72 -8.99
CA ALA A 177 8.23 -9.08 -9.23
C ALA A 177 7.29 -9.52 -8.10
N LEU A 178 6.12 -10.09 -8.44
CA LEU A 178 5.23 -10.70 -7.46
C LEU A 178 5.94 -11.91 -6.83
N ILE A 179 5.99 -11.94 -5.50
CA ILE A 179 6.61 -13.05 -4.75
C ILE A 179 5.58 -13.81 -3.91
N ASP A 180 4.46 -13.20 -3.54
CA ASP A 180 3.39 -13.89 -2.84
C ASP A 180 2.03 -13.19 -3.03
N ASP A 181 0.95 -13.98 -2.85
CA ASP A 181 -0.44 -13.55 -2.88
C ASP A 181 -1.23 -14.27 -1.78
N ILE A 182 -1.33 -13.64 -0.63
CA ILE A 182 -1.80 -14.21 0.63
C ILE A 182 -3.29 -13.93 0.81
N ALA A 183 -4.09 -14.99 0.98
CA ALA A 183 -5.50 -14.86 1.32
C ALA A 183 -5.67 -14.28 2.73
N MET A 184 -6.50 -13.26 2.84
CA MET A 184 -6.76 -12.54 4.07
C MET A 184 -8.24 -12.63 4.47
N PRO A 185 -8.59 -12.39 5.75
CA PRO A 185 -9.98 -12.38 6.17
C PRO A 185 -10.87 -11.44 5.34
N ALA A 186 -12.15 -11.73 5.28
CA ALA A 186 -13.17 -10.96 4.57
C ALA A 186 -12.87 -10.80 3.07
N ASN A 187 -12.37 -11.84 2.42
CA ASN A 187 -12.08 -11.88 0.99
C ASN A 187 -11.11 -10.78 0.52
N ASN A 188 -10.24 -10.33 1.41
CA ASN A 188 -9.12 -9.48 1.07
C ASN A 188 -7.87 -10.33 0.75
N ARG A 189 -6.84 -9.66 0.27
CA ARG A 189 -5.53 -10.24 0.00
C ARG A 189 -4.43 -9.30 0.47
N CYS A 190 -3.30 -9.87 0.88
CA CYS A 190 -2.00 -9.19 0.89
C CYS A 190 -1.23 -9.66 -0.33
N ARG A 191 -0.98 -8.76 -1.26
CA ARG A 191 -0.12 -9.04 -2.39
C ARG A 191 1.26 -8.48 -2.10
N VAL A 192 2.31 -9.27 -2.36
CA VAL A 192 3.69 -8.97 -1.99
C VAL A 192 4.57 -9.01 -3.22
N TRP A 193 5.27 -7.92 -3.48
CA TRP A 193 6.24 -7.83 -4.58
C TRP A 193 7.62 -7.48 -4.04
N ARG A 194 8.65 -7.87 -4.79
CA ARG A 194 10.04 -7.52 -4.52
C ARG A 194 10.61 -6.72 -5.67
N ARG A 195 11.26 -5.60 -5.36
CA ARG A 195 12.01 -4.83 -6.36
C ARG A 195 13.23 -5.62 -6.81
N VAL A 196 13.32 -5.89 -8.12
CA VAL A 196 14.38 -6.69 -8.73
C VAL A 196 15.32 -5.83 -9.56
N ASN A 197 16.60 -6.27 -9.64
CA ASN A 197 17.61 -5.61 -10.46
C ASN A 197 17.51 -6.10 -11.91
N GLY A 198 17.70 -5.19 -12.87
CA GLY A 198 17.83 -5.57 -14.29
C GLY A 198 16.57 -6.06 -14.97
N TRP A 199 15.39 -5.75 -14.41
CA TRP A 199 14.16 -6.03 -15.13
C TRP A 199 14.09 -5.19 -16.41
N VAL A 200 14.26 -5.86 -17.55
CA VAL A 200 14.00 -5.28 -18.87
C VAL A 200 12.62 -5.76 -19.28
N PRO A 201 11.66 -4.84 -19.48
CA PRO A 201 10.35 -5.22 -19.98
C PRO A 201 10.47 -6.10 -21.21
N LEU A 202 9.70 -7.19 -21.31
CA LEU A 202 9.73 -8.13 -22.44
C LEU A 202 9.63 -7.41 -23.79
N TRP A 203 8.92 -6.27 -23.86
CA TRP A 203 8.82 -5.45 -25.07
C TRP A 203 10.14 -4.72 -25.42
N LYS A 204 11.02 -4.44 -24.44
CA LYS A 204 12.37 -3.90 -24.70
C LYS A 204 13.36 -4.99 -25.08
N ALA A 205 13.20 -6.19 -24.55
CA ALA A 205 14.04 -7.35 -24.93
C ALA A 205 13.86 -7.70 -26.42
N ALA A 206 12.65 -7.52 -26.95
CA ALA A 206 12.36 -7.74 -28.38
C ALA A 206 12.94 -6.65 -29.33
N GLN A 207 13.48 -5.53 -28.81
CA GLN A 207 14.10 -4.48 -29.61
C GLN A 207 15.65 -4.54 -29.59
N ILE A 208 16.23 -5.43 -28.79
CA ILE A 208 17.69 -5.60 -28.62
C ILE A 208 18.17 -6.90 -29.32
N ALA A 209 17.23 -7.74 -29.77
CA ALA A 209 17.50 -8.93 -30.59
C ALA A 209 17.28 -8.62 -32.08
#